data_c428d69710c92e128cd2383271f0fdde
#
_entry.id   c428d69710c92e128cd2383271f0fdde
#
_cell.length_a   1.000
_cell.length_b   1.000
_cell.length_c   1.000
_cell.angle_alpha   90.00
_cell.angle_beta   90.00
_cell.angle_gamma   90.00
#
_symmetry.space_group_name_H-M   'P 1'
#
loop_
_entity.id
_entity.type
_entity.pdbx_description
1 polymer ?
#
loop_
_entity_poly.entity_id
_entity_poly.type
_entity_poly.pdbx_seq_one_letter_code
_entity_poly.pdbx_strand_id
1 'polypeptide(L)'
;VVGLDLETTGFDSRSERIVEYALVGSDSDGSHIGLCSLVDPGRRIPPDSTAVHGITNEDVRGSGEFSEHTDAFSKIVEGAIVVGHNVIGFDWGFVHMEYLRAGLEVPKVRGFIDTLKLARKLRIPGRHRLGDLCDRYSIDLERAHRADADASASLILLWKFMNEYPERFRKPLDGIIETLD
;
A
#
# COMPACT_ATOMS: atom_id res chain seq x y z
N VAL A 1 11.92 -2.57 4.98
CA VAL A 1 10.60 -3.13 4.60
C VAL A 1 9.57 -2.05 4.83
N VAL A 2 8.76 -1.78 3.82
CA VAL A 2 7.80 -0.66 3.83
C VAL A 2 6.42 -1.17 3.46
N GLY A 3 5.43 -0.95 4.32
CA GLY A 3 4.00 -1.12 4.04
C GLY A 3 3.52 0.04 3.19
N LEU A 4 2.81 -0.24 2.11
CA LEU A 4 2.18 0.73 1.22
C LEU A 4 0.68 0.46 1.15
N ASP A 5 -0.08 1.52 1.25
CA ASP A 5 -1.51 1.54 0.93
C ASP A 5 -1.91 2.90 0.38
N LEU A 6 -2.95 2.93 -0.46
CA LEU A 6 -3.44 4.12 -1.15
C LEU A 6 -4.96 4.24 -1.02
N GLU A 7 -5.44 5.48 -0.87
CA GLU A 7 -6.82 5.82 -1.18
C GLU A 7 -6.89 6.59 -2.51
N THR A 8 -7.93 6.33 -3.29
CA THR A 8 -8.00 6.78 -4.68
C THR A 8 -9.39 7.31 -5.06
N THR A 9 -9.47 8.06 -6.16
CA THR A 9 -10.76 8.52 -6.71
C THR A 9 -11.57 7.41 -7.40
N GLY A 10 -11.03 6.18 -7.49
CA GLY A 10 -11.70 5.03 -8.13
C GLY A 10 -10.73 3.89 -8.39
N PHE A 11 -11.10 2.94 -9.23
CA PHE A 11 -10.38 1.66 -9.35
C PHE A 11 -9.42 1.55 -10.55
N ASP A 12 -9.55 2.40 -11.57
CA ASP A 12 -8.70 2.34 -12.77
C ASP A 12 -7.58 3.38 -12.70
N SER A 13 -6.36 2.93 -12.44
CA SER A 13 -5.18 3.80 -12.33
C SER A 13 -4.89 4.66 -13.57
N ARG A 14 -5.41 4.27 -14.74
CA ARG A 14 -5.24 5.05 -15.99
C ARG A 14 -6.08 6.30 -16.00
N SER A 15 -7.24 6.28 -15.37
CA SER A 15 -8.21 7.38 -15.34
C SER A 15 -8.37 8.02 -13.97
N GLU A 16 -8.08 7.30 -12.90
CA GLU A 16 -8.27 7.76 -11.52
C GLU A 16 -6.95 8.23 -10.90
N ARG A 17 -7.03 8.84 -9.72
CA ARG A 17 -5.91 9.52 -9.07
C ARG A 17 -5.80 9.11 -7.60
N ILE A 18 -4.61 9.25 -7.03
CA ILE A 18 -4.36 9.08 -5.59
C ILE A 18 -4.93 10.28 -4.82
N VAL A 19 -5.56 10.03 -3.67
CA VAL A 19 -6.05 11.05 -2.72
C VAL A 19 -5.38 10.96 -1.35
N GLU A 20 -4.85 9.79 -0.97
CA GLU A 20 -4.02 9.57 0.21
C GLU A 20 -3.02 8.47 -0.09
N TYR A 21 -1.83 8.56 0.47
CA TYR A 21 -0.89 7.44 0.50
C TYR A 21 -0.25 7.32 1.88
N ALA A 22 0.08 6.10 2.26
CA ALA A 22 0.85 5.83 3.46
C ALA A 22 2.02 4.91 3.17
N LEU A 23 3.17 5.24 3.76
CA LEU A 23 4.37 4.43 3.82
C LEU A 23 4.74 4.25 5.28
N VAL A 24 4.62 3.02 5.78
CA VAL A 24 4.90 2.69 7.19
C VAL A 24 5.87 1.51 7.26
N GLY A 25 6.70 1.45 8.29
CA GLY A 25 7.62 0.32 8.44
C GLY A 25 8.90 0.68 9.16
N SER A 26 9.99 0.05 8.75
CA SER A 26 11.31 0.34 9.29
C SER A 26 12.39 0.29 8.22
N ASP A 27 13.36 1.16 8.37
CA ASP A 27 14.57 1.19 7.55
C ASP A 27 15.54 0.06 7.95
N SER A 28 16.64 -0.05 7.22
CA SER A 28 17.67 -1.08 7.44
C SER A 28 18.41 -0.93 8.77
N ASP A 29 18.47 0.27 9.34
CA ASP A 29 19.03 0.55 10.66
C ASP A 29 18.03 0.38 11.81
N GLY A 30 16.77 0.00 11.51
CA GLY A 30 15.68 -0.14 12.47
C GLY A 30 14.93 1.16 12.78
N SER A 31 15.29 2.27 12.16
CA SER A 31 14.54 3.51 12.31
C SER A 31 13.10 3.38 11.76
N HIS A 32 12.17 4.03 12.45
CA HIS A 32 10.75 3.97 12.06
C HIS A 32 10.49 4.81 10.80
N ILE A 33 9.74 4.25 9.87
CA ILE A 33 9.18 4.93 8.71
C ILE A 33 7.70 5.16 8.98
N GLY A 34 7.27 6.42 8.93
CA GLY A 34 5.87 6.78 9.07
C GLY A 34 5.58 8.05 8.26
N LEU A 35 5.17 7.87 7.01
CA LEU A 35 4.76 8.94 6.11
C LEU A 35 3.34 8.66 5.65
N CYS A 36 2.40 9.52 6.01
CA CYS A 36 1.03 9.52 5.51
C CYS A 36 0.71 10.93 5.01
N SER A 37 0.19 11.04 3.82
CA SER A 37 -0.12 12.33 3.22
C SER A 37 -1.37 12.29 2.35
N LEU A 38 -2.21 13.30 2.52
CA LEU A 38 -3.26 13.62 1.56
C LEU A 38 -2.63 14.17 0.27
N VAL A 39 -3.30 13.95 -0.84
CA VAL A 39 -2.88 14.38 -2.18
C VAL A 39 -4.07 15.03 -2.88
N ASP A 40 -3.87 16.21 -3.45
CA ASP A 40 -4.87 16.81 -4.33
C ASP A 40 -4.88 16.05 -5.65
N PRO A 41 -5.98 15.33 -5.99
CA PRO A 41 -6.04 14.56 -7.23
C PRO A 41 -6.15 15.44 -8.49
N GLY A 42 -6.21 16.77 -8.37
CA GLY A 42 -6.44 17.71 -9.48
C GLY A 42 -7.80 17.54 -10.15
N ARG A 43 -8.72 16.84 -9.49
CA ARG A 43 -10.08 16.56 -9.96
C ARG A 43 -11.03 16.34 -8.79
N ARG A 44 -12.33 16.38 -9.06
CA ARG A 44 -13.34 16.08 -8.04
C ARG A 44 -13.27 14.61 -7.60
N ILE A 45 -13.26 14.39 -6.29
CA ILE A 45 -13.39 13.07 -5.68
C ILE A 45 -14.86 12.63 -5.82
N PRO A 46 -15.13 11.44 -6.41
CA PRO A 46 -16.48 10.93 -6.51
C PRO A 46 -17.09 10.67 -5.13
N PRO A 47 -18.42 10.91 -4.95
CA PRO A 47 -19.09 10.64 -3.67
C PRO A 47 -18.94 9.19 -3.20
N ASP A 48 -18.95 8.24 -4.13
CA ASP A 48 -18.79 6.81 -3.81
C ASP A 48 -17.40 6.51 -3.22
N SER A 49 -16.35 7.18 -3.72
CA SER A 49 -14.99 7.06 -3.15
C SER A 49 -14.92 7.69 -1.76
N THR A 50 -15.46 8.91 -1.60
CA THR A 50 -15.59 9.56 -0.29
C THR A 50 -16.37 8.69 0.70
N ALA A 51 -17.43 8.00 0.27
CA ALA A 51 -18.18 7.09 1.14
C ALA A 51 -17.36 5.90 1.63
N VAL A 52 -16.29 5.51 0.93
CA VAL A 52 -15.37 4.43 1.34
C VAL A 52 -14.32 4.93 2.32
N HIS A 53 -13.51 5.91 1.92
CA HIS A 53 -12.32 6.35 2.69
C HIS A 53 -12.55 7.62 3.53
N GLY A 54 -13.71 8.28 3.39
CA GLY A 54 -14.07 9.47 4.17
C GLY A 54 -13.40 10.77 3.72
N ILE A 55 -12.45 10.73 2.77
CA ILE A 55 -11.72 11.92 2.32
C ILE A 55 -12.60 12.72 1.36
N THR A 56 -12.71 14.02 1.63
CA THR A 56 -13.52 14.95 0.84
C THR A 56 -12.65 15.84 -0.04
N ASN A 57 -13.28 16.55 -0.99
CA ASN A 57 -12.57 17.56 -1.79
C ASN A 57 -12.02 18.72 -0.94
N GLU A 58 -12.59 18.96 0.23
CA GLU A 58 -12.11 19.99 1.16
C GLU A 58 -10.82 19.56 1.85
N ASP A 59 -10.74 18.27 2.25
CA ASP A 59 -9.60 17.73 2.98
C ASP A 59 -8.31 17.74 2.15
N VAL A 60 -8.40 17.52 0.84
CA VAL A 60 -7.24 17.48 -0.07
C VAL A 60 -6.81 18.86 -0.58
N ARG A 61 -7.59 19.90 -0.27
CA ARG A 61 -7.30 21.26 -0.73
C ARG A 61 -5.97 21.76 -0.18
N GLY A 62 -5.01 22.08 -1.06
CA GLY A 62 -3.70 22.56 -0.69
C GLY A 62 -2.70 21.48 -0.26
N SER A 63 -3.05 20.22 -0.41
CA SER A 63 -2.11 19.11 -0.13
C SER A 63 -1.03 18.93 -1.20
N GLY A 64 -1.14 19.62 -2.33
CA GLY A 64 -0.28 19.42 -3.50
C GLY A 64 -0.68 18.20 -4.32
N GLU A 65 -0.34 18.21 -5.61
CA GLU A 65 -0.53 17.03 -6.46
C GLU A 65 0.54 15.97 -6.16
N PHE A 66 0.33 14.72 -6.59
CA PHE A 66 1.28 13.63 -6.32
C PHE A 66 2.70 13.93 -6.85
N SER A 67 2.82 14.70 -7.92
CA SER A 67 4.12 15.17 -8.44
C SER A 67 4.98 15.92 -7.43
N GLU A 68 4.36 16.59 -6.46
CA GLU A 68 5.04 17.31 -5.37
C GLU A 68 5.50 16.36 -4.24
N HIS A 69 4.95 15.15 -4.17
CA HIS A 69 5.27 14.13 -3.18
C HIS A 69 6.32 13.12 -3.65
N THR A 70 6.66 13.11 -4.94
CA THR A 70 7.51 12.07 -5.57
C THR A 70 8.88 11.94 -4.94
N ASP A 71 9.52 13.03 -4.52
CA ASP A 71 10.84 13.00 -3.88
C ASP A 71 10.80 12.29 -2.52
N ALA A 72 9.81 12.63 -1.68
CA ALA A 72 9.64 12.01 -0.37
C ALA A 72 9.25 10.54 -0.50
N PHE A 73 8.36 10.22 -1.45
CA PHE A 73 7.93 8.86 -1.75
C PHE A 73 9.10 8.00 -2.24
N SER A 74 9.84 8.47 -3.28
CA SER A 74 10.98 7.75 -3.86
C SER A 74 12.06 7.48 -2.83
N LYS A 75 12.37 8.44 -1.97
CA LYS A 75 13.40 8.31 -0.93
C LYS A 75 13.14 7.12 0.01
N ILE A 76 11.87 6.79 0.24
CA ILE A 76 11.49 5.69 1.15
C ILE A 76 11.43 4.36 0.40
N VAL A 77 10.90 4.34 -0.83
CA VAL A 77 10.63 3.07 -1.52
C VAL A 77 11.78 2.58 -2.39
N GLU A 78 12.75 3.45 -2.75
CA GLU A 78 13.91 3.06 -3.56
C GLU A 78 14.71 1.94 -2.88
N GLY A 79 14.85 0.80 -3.56
CA GLY A 79 15.52 -0.39 -3.02
C GLY A 79 14.78 -1.11 -1.88
N ALA A 80 13.59 -0.65 -1.49
CA ALA A 80 12.79 -1.26 -0.44
C ALA A 80 12.07 -2.53 -0.90
N ILE A 81 11.70 -3.38 0.05
CA ILE A 81 10.67 -4.41 -0.12
C ILE A 81 9.34 -3.77 0.25
N VAL A 82 8.45 -3.64 -0.72
CA VAL A 82 7.12 -3.06 -0.53
C VAL A 82 6.12 -4.15 -0.18
N VAL A 83 5.41 -3.95 0.92
CA VAL A 83 4.36 -4.86 1.42
C VAL A 83 3.02 -4.16 1.31
N GLY A 84 1.99 -4.86 0.87
CA GLY A 84 0.63 -4.33 0.86
C GLY A 84 -0.39 -5.42 0.58
N HIS A 85 -1.67 -5.07 0.67
CA HIS A 85 -2.75 -6.01 0.37
C HIS A 85 -3.31 -5.76 -1.03
N ASN A 86 -3.01 -6.64 -1.96
CA ASN A 86 -3.24 -6.46 -3.40
C ASN A 86 -2.37 -5.34 -4.03
N VAL A 87 -1.25 -5.06 -3.43
CA VAL A 87 -0.36 -3.95 -3.80
C VAL A 87 0.13 -4.03 -5.24
N ILE A 88 0.38 -5.24 -5.76
CA ILE A 88 0.80 -5.47 -7.14
C ILE A 88 -0.38 -5.26 -8.11
N GLY A 89 -1.57 -5.70 -7.71
CA GLY A 89 -2.77 -5.63 -8.54
C GLY A 89 -3.46 -4.27 -8.54
N PHE A 90 -3.16 -3.42 -7.58
CA PHE A 90 -3.84 -2.14 -7.39
C PHE A 90 -2.86 -0.99 -7.14
N ASP A 91 -2.31 -0.86 -5.96
CA ASP A 91 -1.59 0.33 -5.49
C ASP A 91 -0.42 0.72 -6.38
N TRP A 92 0.42 -0.25 -6.73
CA TRP A 92 1.60 0.03 -7.55
C TRP A 92 1.27 0.49 -8.97
N GLY A 93 0.12 0.09 -9.47
CA GLY A 93 -0.43 0.59 -10.73
C GLY A 93 -0.72 2.09 -10.69
N PHE A 94 -1.26 2.59 -9.58
CA PHE A 94 -1.49 4.01 -9.36
C PHE A 94 -0.17 4.79 -9.21
N VAL A 95 0.75 4.29 -8.38
CA VAL A 95 2.08 4.89 -8.25
C VAL A 95 2.75 5.02 -9.62
N HIS A 96 2.77 3.94 -10.41
CA HIS A 96 3.35 3.95 -11.75
C HIS A 96 2.72 5.04 -12.65
N MET A 97 1.40 5.15 -12.63
CA MET A 97 0.68 6.13 -13.45
C MET A 97 0.92 7.57 -13.00
N GLU A 98 1.05 7.82 -11.69
CA GLU A 98 1.35 9.17 -11.19
C GLU A 98 2.77 9.61 -11.55
N TYR A 99 3.77 8.72 -11.47
CA TYR A 99 5.13 9.01 -11.94
C TYR A 99 5.17 9.28 -13.46
N LEU A 100 4.43 8.47 -14.23
CA LEU A 100 4.32 8.68 -15.68
C LEU A 100 3.70 10.05 -16.02
N ARG A 101 2.66 10.46 -15.30
CA ARG A 101 2.02 11.79 -15.46
C ARG A 101 2.98 12.92 -15.09
N ALA A 102 3.81 12.72 -14.08
CA ALA A 102 4.84 13.66 -13.67
C ALA A 102 6.04 13.71 -14.64
N GLY A 103 6.12 12.80 -15.61
CA GLY A 103 7.28 12.68 -16.50
C GLY A 103 8.54 12.17 -15.82
N LEU A 104 8.38 11.42 -14.72
CA LEU A 104 9.46 10.90 -13.90
C LEU A 104 9.58 9.37 -14.04
N GLU A 105 10.79 8.87 -13.77
CA GLU A 105 11.00 7.42 -13.65
C GLU A 105 10.41 6.90 -12.33
N VAL A 106 9.74 5.76 -12.40
CA VAL A 106 9.21 5.08 -11.22
C VAL A 106 10.37 4.54 -10.37
N PRO A 107 10.35 4.73 -9.03
CA PRO A 107 11.43 4.24 -8.16
C PRO A 107 11.58 2.73 -8.27
N LYS A 108 12.84 2.25 -8.22
CA LYS A 108 13.17 0.84 -8.32
C LYS A 108 13.08 0.19 -6.94
N VAL A 109 12.01 -0.52 -6.67
CA VAL A 109 11.89 -1.33 -5.47
C VAL A 109 12.68 -2.64 -5.60
N ARG A 110 13.11 -3.23 -4.49
CA ARG A 110 13.73 -4.55 -4.47
C ARG A 110 12.73 -5.66 -4.83
N GLY A 111 11.45 -5.47 -4.49
CA GLY A 111 10.38 -6.38 -4.80
C GLY A 111 9.15 -6.16 -3.94
N PHE A 112 8.14 -7.01 -4.13
CA PHE A 112 6.84 -6.90 -3.45
C PHE A 112 6.52 -8.14 -2.64
N ILE A 113 5.85 -7.94 -1.51
CA ILE A 113 5.16 -8.98 -0.76
C ILE A 113 3.69 -8.60 -0.71
N ASP A 114 2.88 -9.27 -1.51
CA ASP A 114 1.44 -9.05 -1.60
C ASP A 114 0.70 -10.02 -0.67
N THR A 115 0.12 -9.48 0.42
CA THR A 115 -0.54 -10.28 1.45
C THR A 115 -1.80 -10.98 0.95
N LEU A 116 -2.49 -10.44 -0.07
CA LEU A 116 -3.61 -11.12 -0.72
C LEU A 116 -3.13 -12.38 -1.48
N LYS A 117 -2.04 -12.25 -2.25
CA LYS A 117 -1.46 -13.38 -2.95
C LYS A 117 -0.91 -14.43 -1.98
N LEU A 118 -0.27 -13.99 -0.88
CA LEU A 118 0.18 -14.89 0.18
C LEU A 118 -0.98 -15.64 0.83
N ALA A 119 -2.06 -14.97 1.20
CA ALA A 119 -3.24 -15.61 1.80
C ALA A 119 -3.79 -16.72 0.89
N ARG A 120 -3.83 -16.48 -0.43
CA ARG A 120 -4.24 -17.48 -1.43
C ARG A 120 -3.25 -18.63 -1.53
N LYS A 121 -1.94 -18.37 -1.58
CA LYS A 121 -0.88 -19.38 -1.63
C LYS A 121 -0.86 -20.25 -0.37
N LEU A 122 -1.09 -19.68 0.78
CA LEU A 122 -1.19 -20.36 2.07
C LEU A 122 -2.52 -21.09 2.26
N ARG A 123 -3.48 -20.90 1.34
CA ARG A 123 -4.83 -21.47 1.39
C ARG A 123 -5.58 -21.11 2.67
N ILE A 124 -5.43 -19.85 3.11
CA ILE A 124 -6.18 -19.35 4.28
C ILE A 124 -7.68 -19.52 4.00
N PRO A 125 -8.46 -20.15 4.91
CA PRO A 125 -9.88 -20.34 4.69
C PRO A 125 -10.67 -19.03 4.71
N GLY A 126 -11.74 -18.94 3.91
CA GLY A 126 -12.69 -17.83 3.92
C GLY A 126 -12.37 -16.74 2.90
N ARG A 127 -12.86 -15.54 3.18
CA ARG A 127 -12.63 -14.37 2.33
C ARG A 127 -11.24 -13.80 2.60
N HIS A 128 -10.64 -13.19 1.57
CA HIS A 128 -9.30 -12.64 1.65
C HIS A 128 -9.27 -11.11 1.49
N ARG A 129 -10.33 -10.39 1.81
CA ARG A 129 -10.27 -8.94 1.96
C ARG A 129 -9.43 -8.61 3.19
N LEU A 130 -8.76 -7.48 3.22
CA LEU A 130 -7.90 -7.09 4.34
C LEU A 130 -8.66 -7.15 5.67
N GLY A 131 -9.86 -6.55 5.75
CA GLY A 131 -10.70 -6.58 6.95
C GLY A 131 -11.06 -8.01 7.39
N ASP A 132 -11.49 -8.90 6.46
CA ASP A 132 -11.81 -10.29 6.80
C ASP A 132 -10.60 -11.05 7.38
N LEU A 133 -9.38 -10.74 6.88
CA LEU A 133 -8.14 -11.33 7.41
C LEU A 133 -7.74 -10.69 8.73
N CYS A 134 -7.91 -9.39 8.91
CA CYS A 134 -7.69 -8.70 10.17
C CYS A 134 -8.56 -9.28 11.28
N ASP A 135 -9.86 -9.47 11.03
CA ASP A 135 -10.78 -10.11 11.96
C ASP A 135 -10.30 -11.52 12.34
N ARG A 136 -9.91 -12.32 11.34
CA ARG A 136 -9.42 -13.70 11.57
C ARG A 136 -8.16 -13.73 12.43
N TYR A 137 -7.24 -12.80 12.22
CA TYR A 137 -5.93 -12.77 12.89
C TYR A 137 -5.91 -11.88 14.13
N SER A 138 -7.07 -11.35 14.55
CA SER A 138 -7.19 -10.42 15.68
C SER A 138 -6.25 -9.24 15.55
N ILE A 139 -6.23 -8.65 14.35
CA ILE A 139 -5.54 -7.40 14.04
C ILE A 139 -6.58 -6.30 14.18
N ASP A 140 -6.32 -5.34 15.06
CA ASP A 140 -7.18 -4.18 15.23
C ASP A 140 -7.07 -3.25 14.01
N LEU A 141 -8.20 -2.96 13.40
CA LEU A 141 -8.32 -2.09 12.22
C LEU A 141 -9.40 -1.04 12.50
N GLU A 142 -9.23 -0.28 13.60
CA GLU A 142 -10.21 0.73 14.06
C GLU A 142 -10.52 1.80 13.00
N ARG A 143 -9.57 2.07 12.08
CA ARG A 143 -9.69 3.06 11.02
C ARG A 143 -9.52 2.45 9.63
N ALA A 144 -10.27 1.37 9.35
CA ALA A 144 -10.30 0.79 8.01
C ALA A 144 -10.58 1.88 6.94
N HIS A 145 -9.95 1.72 5.78
CA HIS A 145 -9.99 2.71 4.69
C HIS A 145 -9.32 4.05 5.03
N ARG A 146 -8.27 4.00 5.84
CA ARG A 146 -7.25 5.03 5.97
C ARG A 146 -5.91 4.38 5.66
N ALA A 147 -5.18 4.97 4.73
CA ALA A 147 -3.98 4.35 4.16
C ALA A 147 -2.94 3.96 5.23
N ASP A 148 -2.77 4.74 6.30
CA ASP A 148 -1.83 4.43 7.39
C ASP A 148 -2.23 3.18 8.19
N ALA A 149 -3.52 3.00 8.44
CA ALA A 149 -4.05 1.85 9.15
C ALA A 149 -3.95 0.57 8.29
N ASP A 150 -4.34 0.65 7.01
CA ASP A 150 -4.36 -0.49 6.10
C ASP A 150 -2.93 -0.93 5.71
N ALA A 151 -1.99 0.01 5.53
CA ALA A 151 -0.57 -0.31 5.35
C ALA A 151 0.02 -1.01 6.58
N SER A 152 -0.28 -0.50 7.80
CA SER A 152 0.17 -1.11 9.06
C SER A 152 -0.42 -2.51 9.25
N ALA A 153 -1.72 -2.67 8.97
CA ALA A 153 -2.41 -3.96 9.06
C ALA A 153 -1.79 -4.99 8.10
N SER A 154 -1.40 -4.58 6.90
CA SER A 154 -0.73 -5.45 5.92
C SER A 154 0.62 -5.96 6.42
N LEU A 155 1.41 -5.13 7.10
CA LEU A 155 2.67 -5.55 7.73
C LEU A 155 2.44 -6.53 8.89
N ILE A 156 1.47 -6.23 9.76
CA ILE A 156 1.11 -7.11 10.89
C ILE A 156 0.58 -8.45 10.36
N LEU A 157 -0.23 -8.42 9.31
CA LEU A 157 -0.74 -9.64 8.67
C LEU A 157 0.38 -10.50 8.10
N LEU A 158 1.37 -9.91 7.43
CA LEU A 158 2.57 -10.61 6.98
C LEU A 158 3.28 -11.27 8.15
N TRP A 159 3.48 -10.56 9.27
CA TRP A 159 4.10 -11.11 10.47
C TRP A 159 3.30 -12.28 11.05
N LYS A 160 1.96 -12.20 11.08
CA LYS A 160 1.07 -13.30 11.50
C LYS A 160 1.26 -14.53 10.60
N PHE A 161 1.30 -14.35 9.28
CA PHE A 161 1.55 -15.44 8.34
C PHE A 161 2.92 -16.11 8.56
N MET A 162 3.96 -15.31 8.80
CA MET A 162 5.32 -15.83 9.07
C MET A 162 5.36 -16.68 10.36
N ASN A 163 4.60 -16.29 11.38
CA ASN A 163 4.53 -17.04 12.64
C ASN A 163 3.68 -18.31 12.53
N GLU A 164 2.57 -18.27 11.79
CA GLU A 164 1.67 -19.43 11.64
C GLU A 164 2.23 -20.48 10.66
N TYR A 165 2.98 -20.03 9.62
CA TYR A 165 3.51 -20.91 8.56
C TYR A 165 5.04 -20.77 8.40
N PRO A 166 5.83 -20.94 9.46
CA PRO A 166 7.27 -20.62 9.43
C PRO A 166 8.04 -21.42 8.35
N GLU A 167 7.60 -22.65 8.04
CA GLU A 167 8.21 -23.48 7.01
C GLU A 167 8.06 -22.92 5.59
N ARG A 168 7.05 -22.08 5.35
CA ARG A 168 6.82 -21.43 4.05
C ARG A 168 7.74 -20.23 3.83
N PHE A 169 8.26 -19.66 4.92
CA PHE A 169 9.12 -18.47 4.91
C PHE A 169 10.61 -18.80 5.16
N ARG A 170 10.97 -20.04 5.44
CA ARG A 170 12.36 -20.53 5.51
C ARG A 170 12.92 -20.73 4.09
N LYS A 171 12.93 -19.67 3.29
CA LYS A 171 13.41 -19.66 1.91
C LYS A 171 14.28 -18.43 1.71
N PRO A 172 15.15 -18.41 0.69
CA PRO A 172 15.77 -17.17 0.25
C PRO A 172 14.69 -16.10 -0.01
N LEU A 173 15.01 -14.85 0.35
CA LEU A 173 14.09 -13.72 0.24
C LEU A 173 13.50 -13.59 -1.17
N ASP A 174 14.32 -13.83 -2.21
CA ASP A 174 13.90 -13.80 -3.61
C ASP A 174 12.79 -14.82 -3.94
N GLY A 175 12.66 -15.89 -3.14
CA GLY A 175 11.56 -16.86 -3.27
C GLY A 175 10.25 -16.43 -2.60
N ILE A 176 10.27 -15.33 -1.86
CA ILE A 176 9.10 -14.74 -1.17
C ILE A 176 8.62 -13.51 -1.91
N ILE A 177 9.58 -12.73 -2.42
CA ILE A 177 9.32 -11.47 -3.13
C ILE A 177 8.78 -11.77 -4.54
N GLU A 178 7.75 -11.06 -4.94
CA GLU A 178 7.34 -10.96 -6.34
C GLU A 178 7.89 -9.65 -6.91
N THR A 179 8.69 -9.77 -7.96
CA THR A 179 9.19 -8.61 -8.71
C THR A 179 8.22 -8.29 -9.85
N LEU A 180 8.17 -7.02 -10.24
CA LEU A 180 7.58 -6.62 -11.51
C LEU A 180 8.61 -6.93 -12.61
N ASP A 181 8.38 -7.97 -13.36
CA ASP A 181 9.07 -8.24 -14.64
C ASP A 181 8.23 -7.70 -15.80
#